data_1f5b8e159a64bceac7da0666707b3026
#
_entry.id   1f5b8e159a64bceac7da0666707b3026
#
_cell.length_a   1.000
_cell.length_b   1.000
_cell.length_c   1.000
_cell.angle_alpha   90.00
_cell.angle_beta   90.00
_cell.angle_gamma   90.00
#
_symmetry.space_group_name_H-M   'P 1'
#
loop_
_entity.id
_entity.type
_entity.pdbx_description
1 polymer ?
#
loop_
_entity_poly.entity_id
_entity_poly.type
_entity_poly.pdbx_seq_one_letter_code
_entity_poly.pdbx_strand_id
1 'polypeptide(L)'
;MQKTYTTDFLNKTRVKNNGIVPQYYVENNHEAIIPKDIFLRVQEELVRRRVVKTSANGKKRSYSCNHCFAQLVICGECGEMFRRIHWNNRGCKSIVWRCLSRLEATGMECHARTVNETVLENVVVQAINTLLGDKSTYQAQLQQNIAKVLREAQKNNTDGIDLQLMELQKELLEKANNKEAYDEIADQIFKLREQRENCTVDTAARDAQIARINDLQDFIKQQSATLEVFDETLVKRWLKQITIWNDHCTVELKSGLKVDVER
;
A
#
# COMPACT_ATOMS: atom_id res chain seq x y z
N MET A 1 15.45 17.52 11.86
CA MET A 1 14.25 18.28 11.46
C MET A 1 14.50 19.55 10.65
N GLN A 2 15.44 19.63 9.81
CA GLN A 2 15.78 20.88 9.09
C GLN A 2 15.00 20.97 7.76
N LYS A 3 13.74 21.45 7.84
CA LYS A 3 12.84 21.60 6.66
C LYS A 3 13.23 22.77 5.76
N THR A 4 13.92 23.78 6.31
CA THR A 4 14.39 24.97 5.59
C THR A 4 15.82 25.26 6.01
N TYR A 5 16.62 25.84 5.12
CA TYR A 5 17.94 26.34 5.43
C TYR A 5 18.10 27.78 4.89
N THR A 6 19.06 28.49 5.43
CA THR A 6 19.35 29.86 5.01
C THR A 6 20.46 29.82 3.97
N THR A 7 20.17 30.27 2.75
CA THR A 7 21.15 30.32 1.64
C THR A 7 22.06 31.51 1.74
N ASP A 8 21.53 32.62 2.26
CA ASP A 8 22.28 33.87 2.44
C ASP A 8 22.02 34.41 3.84
N PHE A 9 23.09 34.50 4.64
CA PHE A 9 23.02 35.02 6.01
C PHE A 9 22.82 36.53 6.06
N LEU A 10 23.22 37.26 5.05
CA LEU A 10 23.05 38.73 5.00
C LEU A 10 21.58 39.12 4.76
N ASN A 11 20.98 38.47 3.76
CA ASN A 11 19.59 38.71 3.37
C ASN A 11 18.58 37.86 4.14
N LYS A 12 19.02 36.92 4.99
CA LYS A 12 18.20 35.96 5.76
C LYS A 12 17.21 35.16 4.90
N THR A 13 17.56 34.93 3.63
CA THR A 13 16.70 34.24 2.69
C THR A 13 16.61 32.74 3.06
N ARG A 14 15.40 32.28 3.38
CA ARG A 14 15.13 30.87 3.71
C ARG A 14 14.58 30.14 2.50
N VAL A 15 15.17 28.99 2.19
CA VAL A 15 14.75 28.11 1.10
C VAL A 15 14.39 26.75 1.68
N LYS A 16 13.44 26.06 1.04
CA LYS A 16 13.05 24.71 1.42
C LYS A 16 14.23 23.76 1.25
N ASN A 17 14.52 22.95 2.27
CA ASN A 17 15.56 21.95 2.19
C ASN A 17 15.05 20.72 1.40
N ASN A 18 15.59 20.55 0.22
CA ASN A 18 15.33 19.42 -0.68
C ASN A 18 16.47 18.38 -0.66
N GLY A 19 17.18 18.25 0.48
CA GLY A 19 18.30 17.30 0.65
C GLY A 19 19.69 17.96 0.67
N ILE A 20 19.78 19.30 0.52
CA ILE A 20 21.09 20.03 0.54
C ILE A 20 21.71 19.99 1.94
N VAL A 21 20.86 20.13 2.99
CA VAL A 21 21.31 20.03 4.38
C VAL A 21 20.72 18.75 4.99
N PRO A 22 21.52 17.95 5.76
CA PRO A 22 21.03 16.73 6.37
C PRO A 22 19.78 16.96 7.20
N GLN A 23 18.78 16.11 7.02
CA GLN A 23 17.56 16.11 7.81
C GLN A 23 17.61 14.94 8.77
N TYR A 24 17.31 15.20 10.04
CA TYR A 24 17.27 14.18 11.07
C TYR A 24 15.83 13.92 11.48
N TYR A 25 15.44 12.65 11.53
CA TYR A 25 14.19 12.22 12.12
C TYR A 25 14.45 11.85 13.57
N VAL A 26 13.73 12.50 14.49
CA VAL A 26 13.82 12.21 15.92
C VAL A 26 12.52 11.56 16.33
N GLU A 27 12.60 10.32 16.80
CA GLU A 27 11.45 9.59 17.33
C GLU A 27 11.23 9.99 18.80
N ASN A 28 9.96 9.87 19.23
CA ASN A 28 9.55 10.09 20.61
C ASN A 28 9.97 11.45 21.22
N ASN A 29 10.07 12.48 20.39
CA ASN A 29 10.43 13.85 20.85
C ASN A 29 9.34 14.49 21.72
N HIS A 30 8.09 14.05 21.59
CA HIS A 30 6.95 14.46 22.38
C HIS A 30 5.92 13.34 22.43
N GLU A 31 4.99 13.42 23.38
CA GLU A 31 3.86 12.50 23.44
C GLU A 31 3.03 12.59 22.17
N ALA A 32 2.65 11.42 21.64
CA ALA A 32 1.91 11.36 20.37
C ALA A 32 0.45 11.79 20.59
N ILE A 33 0.00 12.80 19.85
CA ILE A 33 -1.42 13.23 19.82
C ILE A 33 -2.30 12.15 19.20
N ILE A 34 -1.77 11.46 18.19
CA ILE A 34 -2.43 10.36 17.50
C ILE A 34 -1.47 9.17 17.54
N PRO A 35 -1.91 7.97 17.95
CA PRO A 35 -1.10 6.76 17.90
C PRO A 35 -0.54 6.50 16.49
N LYS A 36 0.69 6.01 16.42
CA LYS A 36 1.42 5.82 15.15
C LYS A 36 0.69 4.89 14.19
N ASP A 37 0.03 3.85 14.71
CA ASP A 37 -0.77 2.90 13.94
C ASP A 37 -1.98 3.56 13.27
N ILE A 38 -2.71 4.41 13.99
CA ILE A 38 -3.82 5.19 13.45
C ILE A 38 -3.33 6.15 12.37
N PHE A 39 -2.22 6.85 12.62
CA PHE A 39 -1.63 7.77 11.64
C PHE A 39 -1.27 7.04 10.35
N LEU A 40 -0.62 5.89 10.42
CA LEU A 40 -0.25 5.10 9.25
C LEU A 40 -1.48 4.62 8.46
N ARG A 41 -2.53 4.15 9.15
CA ARG A 41 -3.81 3.77 8.50
C ARG A 41 -4.46 4.95 7.77
N VAL A 42 -4.41 6.13 8.36
CA VAL A 42 -4.92 7.35 7.71
C VAL A 42 -4.09 7.72 6.47
N GLN A 43 -2.75 7.60 6.54
CA GLN A 43 -1.90 7.85 5.37
C GLN A 43 -2.20 6.86 4.24
N GLU A 44 -2.37 5.58 4.52
CA GLU A 44 -2.78 4.57 3.52
C GLU A 44 -4.12 4.92 2.86
N GLU A 45 -5.09 5.32 3.68
CA GLU A 45 -6.41 5.71 3.17
C GLU A 45 -6.34 6.99 2.32
N LEU A 46 -5.51 7.96 2.67
CA LEU A 46 -5.28 9.15 1.86
C LEU A 46 -4.65 8.80 0.51
N VAL A 47 -3.66 7.90 0.50
CA VAL A 47 -3.06 7.40 -0.75
C VAL A 47 -4.10 6.66 -1.59
N ARG A 48 -4.89 5.77 -0.99
CA ARG A 48 -5.97 5.06 -1.67
C ARG A 48 -6.98 6.01 -2.32
N ARG A 49 -7.39 7.06 -1.60
CA ARG A 49 -8.35 8.05 -2.13
C ARG A 49 -7.77 8.96 -3.21
N ARG A 50 -6.45 9.14 -3.22
CA ARG A 50 -5.77 10.01 -4.20
C ARG A 50 -5.55 9.35 -5.56
N VAL A 51 -5.86 8.07 -5.74
CA VAL A 51 -5.61 7.35 -6.98
C VAL A 51 -6.34 8.03 -8.14
N VAL A 52 -5.59 8.72 -8.97
CA VAL A 52 -6.04 9.30 -10.23
C VAL A 52 -5.57 8.35 -11.33
N LYS A 53 -6.50 7.59 -11.90
CA LYS A 53 -6.16 6.76 -13.06
C LYS A 53 -6.23 7.60 -14.34
N THR A 54 -5.23 7.43 -15.19
CA THR A 54 -5.22 8.00 -16.53
C THR A 54 -5.87 6.99 -17.45
N SER A 55 -6.96 7.38 -18.14
CA SER A 55 -7.59 6.52 -19.15
C SER A 55 -6.67 6.37 -20.37
N ALA A 56 -6.94 5.36 -21.22
CA ALA A 56 -6.22 5.15 -22.49
C ALA A 56 -6.14 6.43 -23.36
N ASN A 57 -7.09 7.35 -23.22
CA ASN A 57 -7.14 8.62 -23.94
C ASN A 57 -6.43 9.79 -23.20
N GLY A 58 -5.56 9.50 -22.21
CA GLY A 58 -4.79 10.51 -21.49
C GLY A 58 -5.58 11.37 -20.47
N LYS A 59 -6.91 11.19 -20.36
CA LYS A 59 -7.72 11.96 -19.40
C LYS A 59 -7.55 11.41 -17.99
N LYS A 60 -7.18 12.27 -17.06
CA LYS A 60 -7.14 11.94 -15.63
C LYS A 60 -8.57 11.84 -15.09
N ARG A 61 -8.88 10.72 -14.46
CA ARG A 61 -10.19 10.46 -13.84
C ARG A 61 -10.04 10.23 -12.35
N SER A 62 -10.83 10.90 -11.55
CA SER A 62 -11.00 10.62 -10.15
C SER A 62 -12.31 9.87 -9.93
N TYR A 63 -12.28 8.82 -9.12
CA TYR A 63 -13.46 8.04 -8.79
C TYR A 63 -13.86 8.29 -7.34
N SER A 64 -15.18 8.31 -7.08
CA SER A 64 -15.68 8.40 -5.70
C SER A 64 -15.17 7.22 -4.87
N CYS A 65 -14.66 7.50 -3.67
CA CYS A 65 -14.12 6.52 -2.73
C CYS A 65 -14.98 6.39 -1.48
N ASN A 66 -16.25 6.83 -1.53
CA ASN A 66 -17.10 6.87 -0.34
C ASN A 66 -17.52 5.49 0.14
N HIS A 67 -17.59 4.50 -0.75
CA HIS A 67 -17.99 3.13 -0.41
C HIS A 67 -16.76 2.26 -0.11
N CYS A 68 -16.89 1.30 0.82
CA CYS A 68 -15.78 0.43 1.23
C CYS A 68 -15.16 -0.37 0.07
N PHE A 69 -15.97 -0.81 -0.90
CA PHE A 69 -15.52 -1.54 -2.08
C PHE A 69 -14.98 -0.66 -3.21
N ALA A 70 -15.10 0.68 -3.11
CA ALA A 70 -14.65 1.57 -4.17
C ALA A 70 -13.17 1.37 -4.47
N GLN A 71 -12.83 1.19 -5.76
CA GLN A 71 -11.48 0.94 -6.27
C GLN A 71 -10.85 -0.42 -5.87
N LEU A 72 -11.56 -1.26 -5.09
CA LEU A 72 -11.07 -2.58 -4.69
C LEU A 72 -11.58 -3.70 -5.61
N VAL A 73 -12.65 -3.45 -6.37
CA VAL A 73 -13.28 -4.47 -7.22
C VAL A 73 -12.75 -4.38 -8.64
N ILE A 74 -12.08 -5.42 -9.10
CA ILE A 74 -11.39 -5.50 -10.39
C ILE A 74 -12.05 -6.57 -11.26
N CYS A 75 -12.10 -6.33 -12.55
CA CYS A 75 -12.58 -7.30 -13.53
C CYS A 75 -11.48 -8.32 -13.84
N GLY A 76 -11.77 -9.62 -13.71
CA GLY A 76 -10.84 -10.68 -14.08
C GLY A 76 -10.66 -10.80 -15.60
N GLU A 77 -11.65 -10.35 -16.39
CA GLU A 77 -11.61 -10.45 -17.85
C GLU A 77 -10.75 -9.35 -18.49
N CYS A 78 -10.96 -8.08 -18.10
CA CYS A 78 -10.27 -6.95 -18.75
C CYS A 78 -9.33 -6.16 -17.82
N GLY A 79 -9.24 -6.51 -16.55
CA GLY A 79 -8.40 -5.83 -15.56
C GLY A 79 -8.87 -4.46 -15.10
N GLU A 80 -9.98 -3.94 -15.65
CA GLU A 80 -10.54 -2.65 -15.26
C GLU A 80 -11.35 -2.74 -13.96
N MET A 81 -11.55 -1.59 -13.32
CA MET A 81 -12.34 -1.51 -12.10
C MET A 81 -13.84 -1.63 -12.36
N PHE A 82 -14.55 -2.14 -11.36
CA PHE A 82 -15.99 -2.03 -11.29
C PHE A 82 -16.40 -0.70 -10.63
N ARG A 83 -17.49 -0.12 -11.14
CA ARG A 83 -18.10 1.09 -10.61
C ARG A 83 -19.45 0.78 -9.99
N ARG A 84 -19.71 1.38 -8.84
CA ARG A 84 -20.99 1.34 -8.13
C ARG A 84 -22.02 2.19 -8.84
N ILE A 85 -23.19 1.61 -9.13
CA ILE A 85 -24.28 2.26 -9.87
C ILE A 85 -25.59 2.01 -9.13
N HIS A 86 -26.39 3.06 -9.00
CA HIS A 86 -27.77 2.94 -8.59
C HIS A 86 -28.60 2.58 -9.82
N TRP A 87 -29.15 1.39 -9.81
CA TRP A 87 -29.99 0.89 -10.89
C TRP A 87 -31.46 1.01 -10.51
N ASN A 88 -32.24 1.64 -11.37
CA ASN A 88 -33.68 1.71 -11.23
C ASN A 88 -34.31 1.04 -12.47
N ASN A 89 -34.87 -0.13 -12.29
CA ASN A 89 -35.55 -0.86 -13.35
C ASN A 89 -37.01 -1.09 -12.95
N ARG A 90 -37.93 -0.44 -13.67
CA ARG A 90 -39.39 -0.56 -13.46
C ARG A 90 -39.82 -0.37 -11.99
N GLY A 91 -39.23 0.61 -11.29
CA GLY A 91 -39.53 0.90 -9.91
C GLY A 91 -38.74 0.09 -8.87
N CYS A 92 -38.05 -0.97 -9.27
CA CYS A 92 -37.14 -1.72 -8.39
C CYS A 92 -35.76 -1.02 -8.36
N LYS A 93 -35.41 -0.50 -7.19
CA LYS A 93 -34.11 0.15 -6.97
C LYS A 93 -33.11 -0.90 -6.44
N SER A 94 -31.98 -1.04 -7.11
CA SER A 94 -30.88 -1.90 -6.67
C SER A 94 -29.55 -1.19 -6.83
N ILE A 95 -28.57 -1.60 -6.03
CA ILE A 95 -27.21 -1.12 -6.14
C ILE A 95 -26.37 -2.22 -6.78
N VAL A 96 -25.75 -1.90 -7.88
CA VAL A 96 -25.00 -2.86 -8.69
C VAL A 96 -23.60 -2.34 -9.00
N TRP A 97 -22.71 -3.28 -9.21
CA TRP A 97 -21.33 -3.04 -9.63
C TRP A 97 -21.16 -3.49 -11.07
N ARG A 98 -20.62 -2.62 -11.90
CA ARG A 98 -20.43 -2.87 -13.34
C ARG A 98 -19.05 -2.46 -13.78
N CYS A 99 -18.44 -3.28 -14.66
CA CYS A 99 -17.11 -3.00 -15.20
C CYS A 99 -17.09 -1.68 -15.99
N LEU A 100 -16.06 -0.88 -15.79
CA LEU A 100 -15.87 0.42 -16.44
C LEU A 100 -15.78 0.30 -17.96
N SER A 101 -15.09 -0.73 -18.48
CA SER A 101 -14.99 -0.97 -19.92
C SER A 101 -16.37 -1.09 -20.60
N ARG A 102 -17.33 -1.68 -19.91
CA ARG A 102 -18.72 -1.78 -20.41
C ARG A 102 -19.53 -0.51 -20.24
N LEU A 103 -19.16 0.37 -19.32
CA LEU A 103 -19.89 1.63 -19.06
C LEU A 103 -19.47 2.75 -19.97
N GLU A 104 -18.18 2.83 -20.27
CA GLU A 104 -17.57 4.00 -20.87
C GLU A 104 -17.05 3.73 -22.29
N ALA A 105 -17.31 2.55 -22.87
CA ALA A 105 -16.85 2.14 -24.19
C ALA A 105 -15.36 2.50 -24.42
N THR A 106 -14.49 2.07 -23.49
CA THR A 106 -13.05 2.41 -23.49
C THR A 106 -12.24 1.78 -24.63
N GLY A 107 -12.92 1.07 -25.55
CA GLY A 107 -12.30 0.36 -26.66
C GLY A 107 -11.89 -1.07 -26.33
N MET A 108 -11.98 -1.50 -25.08
CA MET A 108 -11.81 -2.90 -24.69
C MET A 108 -13.17 -3.58 -24.59
N GLU A 109 -13.36 -4.64 -25.37
CA GLU A 109 -14.54 -5.50 -25.22
C GLU A 109 -14.45 -6.26 -23.89
N CYS A 110 -15.50 -6.21 -23.10
CA CYS A 110 -15.61 -6.90 -21.84
C CYS A 110 -17.03 -7.44 -21.66
N HIS A 111 -17.15 -8.72 -21.36
CA HIS A 111 -18.44 -9.40 -21.19
C HIS A 111 -18.77 -9.66 -19.71
N ALA A 112 -17.94 -9.15 -18.78
CA ALA A 112 -18.12 -9.33 -17.35
C ALA A 112 -19.54 -8.98 -16.89
N ARG A 113 -20.16 -9.87 -16.14
CA ARG A 113 -21.54 -9.70 -15.64
C ARG A 113 -21.61 -8.61 -14.57
N THR A 114 -22.76 -7.93 -14.54
CA THR A 114 -23.09 -6.99 -13.45
C THR A 114 -23.29 -7.75 -12.16
N VAL A 115 -22.81 -7.22 -11.04
CA VAL A 115 -22.87 -7.84 -9.71
C VAL A 115 -23.65 -6.96 -8.76
N ASN A 116 -24.59 -7.54 -8.01
CA ASN A 116 -25.29 -6.84 -6.94
C ASN A 116 -24.33 -6.60 -5.75
N GLU A 117 -24.51 -5.48 -5.06
CA GLU A 117 -23.72 -5.14 -3.87
C GLU A 117 -23.80 -6.21 -2.79
N THR A 118 -24.99 -6.74 -2.54
CA THR A 118 -25.22 -7.83 -1.57
C THR A 118 -24.43 -9.11 -1.90
N VAL A 119 -24.20 -9.40 -3.19
CA VAL A 119 -23.34 -10.54 -3.59
C VAL A 119 -21.90 -10.30 -3.19
N LEU A 120 -21.37 -9.08 -3.38
CA LEU A 120 -20.01 -8.74 -2.96
C LEU A 120 -19.85 -8.80 -1.43
N GLU A 121 -20.85 -8.33 -0.69
CA GLU A 121 -20.89 -8.43 0.77
C GLU A 121 -20.83 -9.89 1.22
N ASN A 122 -21.66 -10.75 0.61
CA ASN A 122 -21.65 -12.19 0.91
C ASN A 122 -20.34 -12.86 0.54
N VAL A 123 -19.75 -12.52 -0.60
CA VAL A 123 -18.43 -13.04 -1.01
C VAL A 123 -17.35 -12.72 0.03
N VAL A 124 -17.35 -11.51 0.59
CA VAL A 124 -16.40 -11.14 1.64
C VAL A 124 -16.64 -11.93 2.92
N VAL A 125 -17.91 -12.05 3.34
CA VAL A 125 -18.28 -12.84 4.53
C VAL A 125 -17.85 -14.30 4.35
N GLN A 126 -18.13 -14.91 3.19
CA GLN A 126 -17.73 -16.28 2.88
C GLN A 126 -16.23 -16.46 2.86
N ALA A 127 -15.48 -15.52 2.24
CA ALA A 127 -14.02 -15.55 2.23
C ALA A 127 -13.44 -15.54 3.65
N ILE A 128 -13.96 -14.68 4.53
CA ILE A 128 -13.51 -14.61 5.92
C ILE A 128 -13.91 -15.89 6.67
N ASN A 129 -15.11 -16.41 6.45
CA ASN A 129 -15.55 -17.66 7.09
C ASN A 129 -14.72 -18.87 6.62
N THR A 130 -14.29 -18.91 5.36
CA THR A 130 -13.35 -19.92 4.87
C THR A 130 -12.01 -19.85 5.62
N LEU A 131 -11.50 -18.64 5.85
CA LEU A 131 -10.30 -18.44 6.67
C LEU A 131 -10.46 -18.90 8.12
N LEU A 132 -11.63 -18.66 8.70
CA LEU A 132 -11.96 -19.07 10.08
C LEU A 132 -12.19 -20.58 10.18
N GLY A 133 -12.68 -21.23 9.12
CA GLY A 133 -12.93 -22.68 9.07
C GLY A 133 -11.66 -23.52 8.99
N ASP A 134 -10.65 -23.08 8.22
CA ASP A 134 -9.37 -23.78 8.07
C ASP A 134 -8.19 -22.95 8.61
N LYS A 135 -8.25 -22.69 9.92
CA LYS A 135 -7.26 -21.86 10.62
C LYS A 135 -5.83 -22.38 10.47
N SER A 136 -5.63 -23.68 10.47
CA SER A 136 -4.30 -24.30 10.47
C SER A 136 -3.57 -24.06 9.14
N THR A 137 -4.23 -24.27 8.03
CA THR A 137 -3.68 -24.08 6.68
C THR A 137 -3.34 -22.61 6.43
N TYR A 138 -4.27 -21.71 6.76
CA TYR A 138 -4.03 -20.28 6.57
C TYR A 138 -3.00 -19.69 7.52
N GLN A 139 -2.87 -20.17 8.75
CA GLN A 139 -1.78 -19.79 9.64
C GLN A 139 -0.42 -20.20 9.09
N ALA A 140 -0.30 -21.41 8.52
CA ALA A 140 0.94 -21.85 7.88
C ALA A 140 1.29 -20.95 6.67
N GLN A 141 0.32 -20.59 5.84
CA GLN A 141 0.52 -19.68 4.70
C GLN A 141 0.94 -18.28 5.17
N LEU A 142 0.33 -17.75 6.23
CA LEU A 142 0.72 -16.46 6.81
C LEU A 142 2.16 -16.48 7.33
N GLN A 143 2.58 -17.56 7.99
CA GLN A 143 3.98 -17.74 8.41
C GLN A 143 4.94 -17.80 7.23
N GLN A 144 4.57 -18.48 6.15
CA GLN A 144 5.36 -18.50 4.91
C GLN A 144 5.47 -17.11 4.29
N ASN A 145 4.39 -16.33 4.29
CA ASN A 145 4.41 -14.95 3.80
C ASN A 145 5.35 -14.07 4.63
N ILE A 146 5.33 -14.19 5.97
CA ILE A 146 6.29 -13.50 6.85
C ILE A 146 7.72 -13.92 6.49
N ALA A 147 7.98 -15.22 6.39
CA ALA A 147 9.30 -15.73 6.06
C ALA A 147 9.79 -15.22 4.69
N LYS A 148 8.90 -15.08 3.71
CA LYS A 148 9.22 -14.51 2.41
C LYS A 148 9.61 -13.03 2.53
N VAL A 149 8.82 -12.24 3.23
CA VAL A 149 9.11 -10.81 3.48
C VAL A 149 10.44 -10.63 4.19
N LEU A 150 10.75 -11.47 5.20
CA LEU A 150 12.01 -11.44 5.92
C LEU A 150 13.21 -11.84 5.04
N ARG A 151 13.06 -12.84 4.18
CA ARG A 151 14.13 -13.24 3.22
C ARG A 151 14.43 -12.14 2.20
N GLU A 152 13.41 -11.46 1.72
CA GLU A 152 13.57 -10.30 0.84
C GLU A 152 14.27 -9.15 1.56
N ALA A 153 14.04 -8.99 2.86
CA ALA A 153 14.72 -8.01 3.70
C ALA A 153 16.23 -8.28 3.83
N GLN A 154 16.63 -9.54 3.99
CA GLN A 154 18.04 -9.91 4.12
C GLN A 154 18.88 -9.59 2.88
N LYS A 155 18.26 -9.50 1.70
CA LYS A 155 18.95 -9.13 0.46
C LYS A 155 19.33 -7.65 0.38
N ASN A 156 18.63 -6.78 1.11
CA ASN A 156 18.82 -5.34 1.11
C ASN A 156 19.52 -4.90 2.42
N ASN A 157 20.65 -5.52 2.74
CA ASN A 157 21.40 -5.18 3.94
C ASN A 157 22.06 -3.80 3.80
N THR A 158 21.76 -2.90 4.72
CA THR A 158 22.34 -1.54 4.76
C THR A 158 23.74 -1.50 5.34
N ASP A 159 24.20 -2.57 6.02
CA ASP A 159 25.50 -2.60 6.70
C ASP A 159 26.67 -2.40 5.73
N GLY A 160 26.58 -2.98 4.53
CA GLY A 160 27.58 -2.79 3.48
C GLY A 160 27.62 -1.35 2.95
N ILE A 161 26.45 -0.69 2.84
CA ILE A 161 26.35 0.70 2.40
C ILE A 161 26.91 1.64 3.47
N ASP A 162 26.65 1.38 4.73
CA ASP A 162 27.13 2.18 5.86
C ASP A 162 28.67 2.10 5.98
N LEU A 163 29.26 0.92 5.79
CA LEU A 163 30.71 0.75 5.73
C LEU A 163 31.33 1.53 4.56
N GLN A 164 30.80 1.41 3.37
CA GLN A 164 31.27 2.15 2.19
C GLN A 164 31.14 3.67 2.38
N LEU A 165 30.04 4.13 2.99
CA LEU A 165 29.88 5.55 3.31
C LEU A 165 30.93 6.04 4.29
N MET A 166 31.28 5.25 5.30
CA MET A 166 32.31 5.62 6.27
C MET A 166 33.68 5.69 5.63
N GLU A 167 34.04 4.75 4.76
CA GLU A 167 35.32 4.74 4.02
C GLU A 167 35.43 5.95 3.07
N LEU A 168 34.39 6.20 2.29
CA LEU A 168 34.38 7.35 1.36
C LEU A 168 34.39 8.69 2.09
N GLN A 169 33.75 8.80 3.25
CA GLN A 169 33.81 10.01 4.06
C GLN A 169 35.21 10.26 4.60
N LYS A 170 35.93 9.21 4.99
CA LYS A 170 37.31 9.30 5.44
C LYS A 170 38.21 9.74 4.29
N GLU A 171 38.07 9.14 3.11
CA GLU A 171 38.82 9.50 1.90
C GLU A 171 38.54 10.95 1.47
N LEU A 172 37.30 11.40 1.55
CA LEU A 172 36.92 12.78 1.26
C LEU A 172 37.61 13.76 2.19
N LEU A 173 37.70 13.45 3.50
CA LEU A 173 38.39 14.30 4.47
C LEU A 173 39.90 14.35 4.20
N GLU A 174 40.54 13.23 3.82
CA GLU A 174 41.95 13.16 3.48
C GLU A 174 42.26 14.00 2.22
N LYS A 175 41.46 13.86 1.14
CA LYS A 175 41.62 14.65 -0.08
C LYS A 175 41.32 16.14 0.12
N ALA A 176 40.32 16.48 0.90
CA ALA A 176 40.01 17.87 1.23
C ALA A 176 41.15 18.56 2.00
N ASN A 177 41.78 17.83 2.94
CA ASN A 177 42.97 18.34 3.65
C ASN A 177 44.16 18.54 2.74
N ASN A 178 44.34 17.69 1.73
CA ASN A 178 45.42 17.77 0.74
C ASN A 178 45.12 18.78 -0.37
N LYS A 179 43.95 19.43 -0.39
CA LYS A 179 43.46 20.34 -1.45
C LYS A 179 43.41 19.68 -2.84
N GLU A 180 43.11 18.39 -2.88
CA GLU A 180 42.85 17.62 -4.09
C GLU A 180 41.36 17.70 -4.50
N ALA A 181 41.08 17.39 -5.78
CA ALA A 181 39.71 17.32 -6.25
C ALA A 181 38.93 16.14 -5.59
N TYR A 182 37.75 16.38 -5.02
CA TYR A 182 36.94 15.41 -4.30
C TYR A 182 35.52 15.29 -4.83
N ASP A 183 35.20 15.93 -5.97
CA ASP A 183 33.83 15.98 -6.52
C ASP A 183 33.28 14.59 -6.84
N GLU A 184 34.11 13.69 -7.41
CA GLU A 184 33.69 12.32 -7.71
C GLU A 184 33.31 11.51 -6.45
N ILE A 185 34.03 11.72 -5.35
CA ILE A 185 33.77 11.06 -4.08
C ILE A 185 32.46 11.62 -3.46
N ALA A 186 32.26 12.92 -3.57
CA ALA A 186 31.03 13.56 -3.12
C ALA A 186 29.81 13.00 -3.86
N ASP A 187 29.90 12.82 -5.17
CA ASP A 187 28.84 12.21 -5.99
C ASP A 187 28.57 10.75 -5.60
N GLN A 188 29.63 9.98 -5.30
CA GLN A 188 29.47 8.59 -4.84
C GLN A 188 28.78 8.53 -3.45
N ILE A 189 29.18 9.39 -2.52
CA ILE A 189 28.54 9.51 -1.21
C ILE A 189 27.06 9.89 -1.36
N PHE A 190 26.73 10.78 -2.29
CA PHE A 190 25.35 11.17 -2.55
C PHE A 190 24.51 9.99 -3.05
N LYS A 191 25.00 9.23 -4.03
CA LYS A 191 24.34 8.03 -4.56
C LYS A 191 24.14 6.95 -3.48
N LEU A 192 25.14 6.70 -2.65
CA LEU A 192 25.04 5.73 -1.57
C LEU A 192 24.04 6.17 -0.48
N ARG A 193 23.96 7.46 -0.19
CA ARG A 193 22.94 8.00 0.73
C ARG A 193 21.54 7.84 0.19
N GLU A 194 21.33 8.07 -1.10
CA GLU A 194 20.04 7.84 -1.77
C GLU A 194 19.67 6.35 -1.74
N GLN A 195 20.62 5.46 -2.01
CA GLN A 195 20.40 4.00 -1.88
C GLN A 195 20.03 3.60 -0.45
N ARG A 196 20.72 4.14 0.56
CA ARG A 196 20.43 3.91 1.97
C ARG A 196 19.01 4.37 2.34
N GLU A 197 18.61 5.56 1.88
CA GLU A 197 17.28 6.10 2.12
C GLU A 197 16.20 5.20 1.50
N ASN A 198 16.41 4.73 0.28
CA ASN A 198 15.50 3.79 -0.37
C ASN A 198 15.40 2.47 0.42
N CYS A 199 16.51 1.93 0.92
CA CYS A 199 16.51 0.72 1.77
C CYS A 199 15.76 0.94 3.08
N THR A 200 15.85 2.11 3.71
CA THR A 200 15.12 2.41 4.95
C THR A 200 13.61 2.55 4.73
N VAL A 201 13.20 3.15 3.62
CA VAL A 201 11.78 3.23 3.21
C VAL A 201 11.22 1.83 2.97
N ASP A 202 11.97 0.98 2.27
CA ASP A 202 11.59 -0.41 2.04
C ASP A 202 11.46 -1.20 3.35
N THR A 203 12.31 -0.95 4.31
CA THR A 203 12.25 -1.62 5.63
C THR A 203 10.97 -1.23 6.38
N ALA A 204 10.63 0.05 6.41
CA ALA A 204 9.38 0.52 7.05
C ALA A 204 8.13 -0.06 6.37
N ALA A 205 8.12 -0.19 5.04
CA ALA A 205 7.03 -0.81 4.30
C ALA A 205 6.87 -2.31 4.65
N ARG A 206 7.98 -3.02 4.84
CA ARG A 206 7.99 -4.44 5.24
C ARG A 206 7.49 -4.63 6.66
N ASP A 207 7.95 -3.81 7.60
CA ASP A 207 7.49 -3.86 8.99
C ASP A 207 5.98 -3.63 9.08
N ALA A 208 5.45 -2.68 8.30
CA ALA A 208 4.02 -2.46 8.16
C ALA A 208 3.29 -3.68 7.57
N GLN A 209 3.89 -4.38 6.61
CA GLN A 209 3.32 -5.59 6.03
C GLN A 209 3.29 -6.75 7.04
N ILE A 210 4.37 -6.95 7.79
CA ILE A 210 4.45 -7.97 8.86
C ILE A 210 3.42 -7.66 9.94
N ALA A 211 3.29 -6.40 10.35
CA ALA A 211 2.29 -6.00 11.33
C ALA A 211 0.86 -6.32 10.88
N ARG A 212 0.54 -6.12 9.60
CA ARG A 212 -0.78 -6.49 9.03
C ARG A 212 -1.02 -8.00 9.02
N ILE A 213 0.01 -8.79 8.75
CA ILE A 213 -0.08 -10.25 8.77
C ILE A 213 -0.33 -10.72 10.22
N ASN A 214 0.38 -10.18 11.18
CA ASN A 214 0.20 -10.51 12.60
C ASN A 214 -1.19 -10.10 13.11
N ASP A 215 -1.68 -8.92 12.72
CA ASP A 215 -3.03 -8.43 13.04
C ASP A 215 -4.11 -9.38 12.54
N LEU A 216 -3.97 -9.91 11.32
CA LEU A 216 -4.89 -10.90 10.77
C LEU A 216 -4.76 -12.26 11.51
N GLN A 217 -3.55 -12.70 11.85
CA GLN A 217 -3.36 -13.93 12.63
C GLN A 217 -4.04 -13.85 13.98
N ASP A 218 -3.90 -12.73 14.68
CA ASP A 218 -4.50 -12.53 16.00
C ASP A 218 -6.03 -12.49 15.91
N PHE A 219 -6.58 -11.87 14.86
CA PHE A 219 -8.01 -11.94 14.60
C PHE A 219 -8.49 -13.37 14.37
N ILE A 220 -7.83 -14.15 13.52
CA ILE A 220 -8.18 -15.56 13.24
C ILE A 220 -8.12 -16.40 14.51
N LYS A 221 -7.16 -16.13 15.41
CA LYS A 221 -7.05 -16.83 16.70
C LYS A 221 -8.18 -16.49 17.66
N GLN A 222 -8.49 -15.20 17.78
CA GLN A 222 -9.47 -14.68 18.74
C GLN A 222 -10.91 -14.94 18.32
N GLN A 223 -11.18 -14.94 17.01
CA GLN A 223 -12.52 -15.17 16.50
C GLN A 223 -12.89 -16.64 16.58
N SER A 224 -13.88 -16.96 17.38
CA SER A 224 -14.38 -18.34 17.57
C SER A 224 -15.64 -18.65 16.77
N ALA A 225 -16.39 -17.64 16.34
CA ALA A 225 -17.65 -17.77 15.63
C ALA A 225 -17.51 -17.36 14.16
N THR A 226 -18.34 -17.95 13.30
CA THR A 226 -18.52 -17.53 11.91
C THR A 226 -19.19 -16.17 11.86
N LEU A 227 -18.83 -15.37 10.86
CA LEU A 227 -19.45 -14.08 10.60
C LEU A 227 -20.80 -14.30 9.90
N GLU A 228 -21.87 -13.74 10.45
CA GLU A 228 -23.20 -13.78 9.84
C GLU A 228 -23.52 -12.50 9.06
N VAL A 229 -22.95 -11.38 9.48
CA VAL A 229 -23.26 -10.06 8.95
C VAL A 229 -21.99 -9.42 8.38
N PHE A 230 -22.17 -8.74 7.25
CA PHE A 230 -21.11 -7.96 6.61
C PHE A 230 -20.74 -6.74 7.48
N ASP A 231 -19.43 -6.50 7.64
CA ASP A 231 -18.90 -5.34 8.33
C ASP A 231 -17.88 -4.61 7.43
N GLU A 232 -18.18 -3.34 7.12
CA GLU A 232 -17.28 -2.48 6.32
C GLU A 232 -15.89 -2.29 6.95
N THR A 233 -15.78 -2.40 8.27
CA THR A 233 -14.50 -2.23 8.97
C THR A 233 -13.52 -3.32 8.61
N LEU A 234 -14.00 -4.56 8.40
CA LEU A 234 -13.21 -5.71 7.96
C LEU A 234 -12.64 -5.49 6.56
N VAL A 235 -13.46 -4.93 5.66
CA VAL A 235 -13.02 -4.60 4.30
C VAL A 235 -11.90 -3.58 4.34
N LYS A 236 -12.08 -2.48 5.06
CA LYS A 236 -11.08 -1.40 5.16
C LYS A 236 -9.78 -1.89 5.81
N ARG A 237 -9.89 -2.80 6.79
CA ARG A 237 -8.75 -3.31 7.55
C ARG A 237 -7.93 -4.32 6.76
N TRP A 238 -8.57 -5.32 6.15
CA TRP A 238 -7.86 -6.49 5.59
C TRP A 238 -7.96 -6.68 4.10
N LEU A 239 -8.99 -6.14 3.44
CA LEU A 239 -9.18 -6.36 2.02
C LEU A 239 -8.22 -5.51 1.19
N LYS A 240 -7.51 -6.14 0.26
CA LYS A 240 -6.67 -5.48 -0.73
C LYS A 240 -7.41 -5.32 -2.05
N GLN A 241 -8.05 -6.39 -2.53
CA GLN A 241 -8.70 -6.43 -3.83
C GLN A 241 -9.70 -7.58 -3.90
N ILE A 242 -10.78 -7.40 -4.68
CA ILE A 242 -11.68 -8.47 -5.12
C ILE A 242 -11.58 -8.55 -6.65
N THR A 243 -11.19 -9.69 -7.18
CA THR A 243 -11.21 -9.92 -8.62
C THR A 243 -12.45 -10.74 -8.97
N ILE A 244 -13.28 -10.21 -9.87
CA ILE A 244 -14.53 -10.85 -10.31
C ILE A 244 -14.28 -11.61 -11.60
N TRP A 245 -14.43 -12.91 -11.55
CA TRP A 245 -14.43 -13.82 -12.69
C TRP A 245 -15.87 -14.17 -13.08
N ASN A 246 -16.07 -14.96 -14.11
CA ASN A 246 -17.41 -15.36 -14.57
C ASN A 246 -18.08 -16.37 -13.64
N ASP A 247 -17.32 -17.25 -13.04
CA ASP A 247 -17.72 -18.39 -12.21
C ASP A 247 -17.46 -18.18 -10.71
N HIS A 248 -16.41 -17.46 -10.35
CA HIS A 248 -15.98 -17.24 -8.97
C HIS A 248 -15.50 -15.80 -8.73
N CYS A 249 -15.20 -15.50 -7.47
CA CYS A 249 -14.54 -14.27 -7.05
C CYS A 249 -13.29 -14.60 -6.26
N THR A 250 -12.16 -14.00 -6.61
CA THR A 250 -10.92 -14.11 -5.82
C THR A 250 -10.80 -12.91 -4.88
N VAL A 251 -10.82 -13.18 -3.59
CA VAL A 251 -10.63 -12.17 -2.53
C VAL A 251 -9.18 -12.18 -2.10
N GLU A 252 -8.46 -11.10 -2.37
CA GLU A 252 -7.07 -10.91 -1.95
C GLU A 252 -7.01 -10.01 -0.72
N LEU A 253 -6.35 -10.48 0.34
CA LEU A 253 -6.14 -9.75 1.57
C LEU A 253 -4.80 -8.98 1.54
N LYS A 254 -4.69 -7.93 2.36
CA LYS A 254 -3.45 -7.15 2.54
C LYS A 254 -2.28 -7.97 3.08
N SER A 255 -2.57 -9.12 3.69
CA SER A 255 -1.59 -10.12 4.13
C SER A 255 -0.99 -10.95 2.99
N GLY A 256 -1.50 -10.80 1.76
CA GLY A 256 -1.13 -11.59 0.59
C GLY A 256 -1.87 -12.93 0.45
N LEU A 257 -2.80 -13.24 1.35
CA LEU A 257 -3.68 -14.40 1.20
C LEU A 257 -4.71 -14.17 0.10
N LYS A 258 -5.00 -15.22 -0.66
CA LYS A 258 -6.06 -15.25 -1.67
C LYS A 258 -7.03 -16.36 -1.34
N VAL A 259 -8.31 -16.05 -1.40
CA VAL A 259 -9.41 -16.99 -1.17
C VAL A 259 -10.35 -16.90 -2.36
N ASP A 260 -10.60 -18.04 -2.99
CA ASP A 260 -11.57 -18.14 -4.06
C ASP A 260 -12.93 -18.52 -3.47
N VAL A 261 -13.95 -17.80 -3.88
CA VAL A 261 -15.33 -17.97 -3.41
C VAL A 261 -16.20 -18.16 -4.64
N GLU A 262 -16.98 -19.22 -4.67
CA GLU A 262 -17.98 -19.45 -5.70
C GLU A 262 -19.07 -18.38 -5.65
N ARG A 263 -19.61 -18.04 -6.83
CA ARG A 263 -20.53 -16.92 -7.00
C ARG A 263 -21.98 -17.36 -7.04
#